data_306ec7b47717c20708784fb179b07025
#
_entry.id   306ec7b47717c20708784fb179b07025
#
_cell.length_a   1.000
_cell.length_b   1.000
_cell.length_c   1.000
_cell.angle_alpha   90.00
_cell.angle_beta   90.00
_cell.angle_gamma   90.00
#
_symmetry.space_group_name_H-M   'P 1'
#
loop_
_entity.id
_entity.type
_entity.pdbx_description
1 polymer ?
#
loop_
_entity_poly.entity_id
_entity_poly.type
_entity_poly.pdbx_seq_one_letter_code
_entity_poly.pdbx_strand_id
1 'polypeptide(L)'
;MTLVFIAVAIGIIWLIIQLWPVSSLTYVNSEEWDPSHKRWSDVRMLDVRDSSEFWENHIPGSINISIGRLSAVWMKELSPDQEVMIFSRNWLSRQKAARMLARRGFKRLYAVKSCYFARNGKEDSCERKCCY
;
A
#
# COMPACT_ATOMS: atom_id res chain seq x y z
N MET A 1 -25.49 3.52 -31.75
CA MET A 1 -24.10 4.05 -31.86
C MET A 1 -23.78 4.99 -30.72
N THR A 2 -24.53 6.05 -30.46
CA THR A 2 -24.25 7.04 -29.39
C THR A 2 -24.19 6.45 -27.99
N LEU A 3 -25.06 5.51 -27.64
CA LEU A 3 -25.04 4.83 -26.33
C LEU A 3 -23.77 4.01 -26.08
N VAL A 4 -23.23 3.38 -27.13
CA VAL A 4 -21.97 2.62 -27.03
C VAL A 4 -20.79 3.54 -26.76
N PHE A 5 -20.72 4.67 -27.44
CA PHE A 5 -19.66 5.67 -27.20
C PHE A 5 -19.72 6.24 -25.78
N ILE A 6 -20.92 6.51 -25.27
CA ILE A 6 -21.12 6.99 -23.88
C ILE A 6 -20.64 5.91 -22.88
N ALA A 7 -21.02 4.67 -23.07
CA ALA A 7 -20.58 3.58 -22.18
C ALA A 7 -19.06 3.39 -22.19
N VAL A 8 -18.43 3.45 -23.36
CA VAL A 8 -16.96 3.37 -23.50
C VAL A 8 -16.29 4.58 -22.81
N ALA A 9 -16.80 5.78 -23.00
CA ALA A 9 -16.27 6.98 -22.36
C ALA A 9 -16.35 6.90 -20.84
N ILE A 10 -17.47 6.43 -20.29
CA ILE A 10 -17.64 6.22 -18.84
C ILE A 10 -16.62 5.18 -18.34
N GLY A 11 -16.43 4.08 -19.06
CA GLY A 11 -15.47 3.05 -18.73
C GLY A 11 -14.02 3.57 -18.70
N ILE A 12 -13.64 4.39 -19.68
CA ILE A 12 -12.32 5.03 -19.75
C ILE A 12 -12.13 6.01 -18.59
N ILE A 13 -13.12 6.85 -18.31
CA ILE A 13 -13.07 7.81 -17.20
C ILE A 13 -12.92 7.05 -15.86
N TRP A 14 -13.69 5.99 -15.67
CA TRP A 14 -13.59 5.15 -14.48
C TRP A 14 -12.20 4.52 -14.34
N LEU A 15 -11.63 4.03 -15.45
CA LEU A 15 -10.28 3.48 -15.48
C LEU A 15 -9.23 4.53 -15.11
N ILE A 16 -9.34 5.75 -15.68
CA ILE A 16 -8.44 6.86 -15.36
C ILE A 16 -8.50 7.18 -13.87
N ILE A 17 -9.70 7.26 -13.28
CA ILE A 17 -9.87 7.50 -11.85
C ILE A 17 -9.23 6.39 -11.01
N GLN A 18 -9.31 5.14 -11.46
CA GLN A 18 -8.69 4.01 -10.75
C GLN A 18 -7.16 4.02 -10.82
N LEU A 19 -6.59 4.50 -11.91
CA LEU A 19 -5.14 4.57 -12.11
C LEU A 19 -4.53 5.88 -11.58
N TRP A 20 -5.36 6.87 -11.19
CA TRP A 20 -4.85 8.16 -10.70
C TRP A 20 -4.04 7.97 -9.41
N PRO A 21 -2.83 8.52 -9.33
CA PRO A 21 -1.99 8.40 -8.14
C PRO A 21 -2.64 9.08 -6.93
N VAL A 22 -2.45 8.49 -5.76
CA VAL A 22 -2.96 9.06 -4.51
C VAL A 22 -2.00 10.15 -4.05
N SER A 23 -2.46 11.39 -4.01
CA SER A 23 -1.62 12.55 -3.66
C SER A 23 -1.10 12.53 -2.21
N SER A 24 -1.79 11.82 -1.32
CA SER A 24 -1.37 11.67 0.08
C SER A 24 -0.37 10.52 0.31
N LEU A 25 -0.01 9.76 -0.73
CA LEU A 25 0.93 8.67 -0.63
C LEU A 25 2.34 9.13 -1.02
N THR A 26 3.27 9.05 -0.08
CA THR A 26 4.68 9.35 -0.29
C THR A 26 5.48 8.05 -0.37
N TYR A 27 6.28 7.91 -1.42
CA TYR A 27 7.17 6.77 -1.57
C TYR A 27 8.51 7.02 -0.88
N VAL A 28 8.93 6.05 -0.08
CA VAL A 28 10.23 6.04 0.61
C VAL A 28 11.13 5.00 -0.06
N ASN A 29 12.39 5.35 -0.30
CA ASN A 29 13.35 4.39 -0.83
C ASN A 29 13.70 3.35 0.24
N SER A 30 13.99 2.11 -0.18
CA SER A 30 14.38 1.04 0.75
C SER A 30 15.65 1.33 1.53
N GLU A 31 16.53 2.15 0.99
CA GLU A 31 17.78 2.57 1.64
C GLU A 31 17.53 3.55 2.79
N GLU A 32 16.47 4.36 2.68
CA GLU A 32 16.04 5.32 3.70
C GLU A 32 15.11 4.70 4.74
N TRP A 33 14.55 3.52 4.43
CA TRP A 33 13.65 2.80 5.29
C TRP A 33 14.41 1.89 6.26
N ASP A 34 14.46 2.29 7.52
CA ASP A 34 14.94 1.47 8.63
C ASP A 34 13.91 1.53 9.76
N PRO A 35 13.24 0.40 10.09
CA PRO A 35 12.23 0.38 11.14
C PRO A 35 12.77 0.74 12.52
N SER A 36 14.08 0.61 12.74
CA SER A 36 14.75 0.98 13.99
C SER A 36 15.10 2.47 14.07
N HIS A 37 15.04 3.18 12.95
CA HIS A 37 15.38 4.60 12.92
C HIS A 37 14.30 5.44 13.61
N LYS A 38 14.72 6.40 14.45
CA LYS A 38 13.85 7.29 15.27
C LYS A 38 12.76 7.99 14.45
N ARG A 39 13.00 8.29 13.16
CA ARG A 39 12.03 8.92 12.30
C ARG A 39 10.75 8.07 12.13
N TRP A 40 10.89 6.76 12.18
CA TRP A 40 9.81 5.81 11.91
C TRP A 40 9.20 5.21 13.18
N SER A 41 9.68 5.62 14.38
CA SER A 41 9.21 5.08 15.66
C SER A 41 7.72 5.25 15.88
N ASP A 42 7.15 6.36 15.41
CA ASP A 42 5.75 6.71 15.61
C ASP A 42 4.86 6.36 14.40
N VAL A 43 5.46 5.83 13.34
CA VAL A 43 4.75 5.44 12.13
C VAL A 43 4.14 4.05 12.30
N ARG A 44 2.82 3.93 12.08
CA ARG A 44 2.12 2.65 12.15
C ARG A 44 2.42 1.82 10.90
N MET A 45 2.96 0.64 11.09
CA MET A 45 3.28 -0.27 10.00
C MET A 45 2.08 -1.15 9.68
N LEU A 46 1.54 -1.03 8.47
CA LEU A 46 0.37 -1.76 7.98
C LEU A 46 0.78 -2.68 6.83
N ASP A 47 0.64 -3.98 7.03
CA ASP A 47 0.83 -4.99 5.99
C ASP A 47 -0.54 -5.41 5.43
N VAL A 48 -0.77 -5.12 4.15
CA VAL A 48 -2.04 -5.43 3.47
C VAL A 48 -2.02 -6.72 2.65
N ARG A 49 -0.95 -7.53 2.81
CA ARG A 49 -0.87 -8.87 2.22
C ARG A 49 -1.83 -9.83 2.91
N ASP A 50 -1.99 -10.99 2.34
CA ASP A 50 -2.77 -12.06 2.97
C ASP A 50 -2.11 -12.57 4.24
N SER A 51 -2.92 -13.11 5.15
CA SER A 51 -2.43 -13.59 6.45
C SER A 51 -1.38 -14.68 6.32
N SER A 52 -1.47 -15.55 5.32
CA SER A 52 -0.47 -16.59 5.05
C SER A 52 0.90 -15.98 4.74
N GLU A 53 0.95 -14.99 3.86
CA GLU A 53 2.19 -14.29 3.52
C GLU A 53 2.77 -13.51 4.70
N PHE A 54 1.90 -12.92 5.52
CA PHE A 54 2.30 -12.23 6.74
C PHE A 54 2.98 -13.17 7.74
N TRP A 55 2.39 -14.34 7.97
CA TRP A 55 2.96 -15.32 8.90
C TRP A 55 4.24 -15.97 8.41
N GLU A 56 4.46 -16.07 7.11
CA GLU A 56 5.73 -16.53 6.55
C GLU A 56 6.87 -15.54 6.81
N ASN A 57 6.62 -14.26 6.59
CA ASN A 57 7.63 -13.22 6.76
C ASN A 57 6.98 -11.84 6.87
N HIS A 58 7.17 -11.17 8.00
CA HIS A 58 6.65 -9.82 8.23
C HIS A 58 7.65 -8.95 8.99
N ILE A 59 7.40 -7.65 8.99
CA ILE A 59 8.19 -6.70 9.75
C ILE A 59 7.76 -6.74 11.21
N PRO A 60 8.66 -6.93 12.18
CA PRO A 60 8.32 -6.90 13.60
C PRO A 60 7.58 -5.62 13.98
N GLY A 61 6.45 -5.77 14.68
CA GLY A 61 5.61 -4.65 15.07
C GLY A 61 4.62 -4.16 14.01
N SER A 62 4.60 -4.75 12.82
CA SER A 62 3.58 -4.47 11.82
C SER A 62 2.25 -5.16 12.13
N ILE A 63 1.15 -4.50 11.77
CA ILE A 63 -0.19 -5.07 11.86
C ILE A 63 -0.61 -5.62 10.50
N ASN A 64 -1.27 -6.77 10.49
CA ASN A 64 -1.80 -7.34 9.26
C ASN A 64 -3.30 -7.09 9.13
N ILE A 65 -3.67 -6.36 8.09
CA ILE A 65 -5.06 -6.24 7.66
C ILE A 65 -5.10 -6.44 6.16
N SER A 66 -5.48 -7.62 5.70
CA SER A 66 -5.54 -7.90 4.27
C SER A 66 -6.40 -6.88 3.52
N ILE A 67 -6.04 -6.59 2.28
CA ILE A 67 -6.68 -5.54 1.48
C ILE A 67 -8.20 -5.69 1.38
N GLY A 68 -8.71 -6.91 1.38
CA GLY A 68 -10.15 -7.19 1.35
C GLY A 68 -10.88 -6.85 2.65
N ARG A 69 -10.19 -6.85 3.77
CA ARG A 69 -10.75 -6.55 5.10
C ARG A 69 -10.52 -5.11 5.55
N LEU A 70 -9.60 -4.41 4.91
CA LEU A 70 -9.15 -3.09 5.34
C LEU A 70 -10.32 -2.10 5.50
N SER A 71 -11.27 -2.09 4.57
CA SER A 71 -12.43 -1.18 4.61
C SER A 71 -13.34 -1.38 5.81
N ALA A 72 -13.38 -2.60 6.36
CA ALA A 72 -14.28 -2.97 7.46
C ALA A 72 -13.63 -2.84 8.84
N VAL A 73 -12.31 -3.06 8.95
CA VAL A 73 -11.65 -3.21 10.25
C VAL A 73 -10.62 -2.13 10.58
N TRP A 74 -10.32 -1.21 9.66
CA TRP A 74 -9.27 -0.20 9.84
C TRP A 74 -9.41 0.60 11.14
N MET A 75 -10.64 0.96 11.55
CA MET A 75 -10.90 1.75 12.75
C MET A 75 -10.47 1.09 14.05
N LYS A 76 -10.28 -0.24 14.08
CA LYS A 76 -9.85 -0.97 15.28
C LYS A 76 -8.36 -0.80 15.55
N GLU A 77 -7.58 -0.58 14.52
CA GLU A 77 -6.11 -0.62 14.57
C GLU A 77 -5.45 0.70 14.17
N LEU A 78 -6.16 1.55 13.45
CA LEU A 78 -5.63 2.78 12.86
C LEU A 78 -6.49 3.99 13.19
N SER A 79 -5.83 5.15 13.28
CA SER A 79 -6.49 6.46 13.40
C SER A 79 -6.02 7.40 12.28
N PRO A 80 -6.89 8.25 11.72
CA PRO A 80 -6.53 9.17 10.63
C PRO A 80 -5.42 10.16 10.95
N ASP A 81 -5.19 10.45 12.24
CA ASP A 81 -4.12 11.35 12.71
C ASP A 81 -2.73 10.72 12.66
N GLN A 82 -2.66 9.40 12.57
CA GLN A 82 -1.41 8.65 12.55
C GLN A 82 -0.74 8.70 11.17
N GLU A 83 0.56 8.58 11.19
CA GLU A 83 1.35 8.27 9.99
C GLU A 83 1.32 6.75 9.77
N VAL A 84 1.04 6.32 8.55
CA VAL A 84 0.92 4.90 8.21
C VAL A 84 1.87 4.53 7.10
N MET A 85 2.69 3.52 7.33
CA MET A 85 3.55 2.90 6.32
C MET A 85 2.88 1.64 5.79
N ILE A 86 2.59 1.62 4.49
CA ILE A 86 1.87 0.55 3.82
C ILE A 86 2.84 -0.43 3.17
N PHE A 87 2.76 -1.69 3.56
CA PHE A 87 3.47 -2.81 2.94
C PHE A 87 2.52 -3.66 2.11
N SER A 88 2.90 -3.94 0.89
CA SER A 88 2.12 -4.80 0.00
C SER A 88 3.06 -5.50 -0.99
N ARG A 89 2.57 -6.60 -1.57
CA ARG A 89 3.31 -7.34 -2.58
C ARG A 89 3.41 -6.63 -3.93
N ASN A 90 2.35 -5.93 -4.32
CA ASN A 90 2.28 -5.30 -5.62
C ASN A 90 1.79 -3.84 -5.53
N TRP A 91 2.08 -3.10 -6.58
CA TRP A 91 1.72 -1.69 -6.70
C TRP A 91 0.20 -1.44 -6.61
N LEU A 92 -0.62 -2.29 -7.26
CA LEU A 92 -2.08 -2.14 -7.27
C LEU A 92 -2.70 -2.24 -5.88
N SER A 93 -2.31 -3.24 -5.09
CA SER A 93 -2.78 -3.41 -3.71
C SER A 93 -2.36 -2.22 -2.84
N ARG A 94 -1.14 -1.71 -3.05
CA ARG A 94 -0.63 -0.53 -2.37
C ARG A 94 -1.45 0.72 -2.67
N GLN A 95 -1.72 0.98 -3.95
CA GLN A 95 -2.55 2.11 -4.39
C GLN A 95 -3.99 1.98 -3.88
N LYS A 96 -4.54 0.78 -3.91
CA LYS A 96 -5.89 0.51 -3.39
C LYS A 96 -5.98 0.77 -1.90
N ALA A 97 -5.01 0.29 -1.11
CA ALA A 97 -4.95 0.55 0.33
C ALA A 97 -4.81 2.05 0.63
N ALA A 98 -3.85 2.72 -0.01
CA ALA A 98 -3.63 4.15 0.16
C ALA A 98 -4.87 5.00 -0.19
N ARG A 99 -5.54 4.68 -1.29
CA ARG A 99 -6.76 5.36 -1.71
C ARG A 99 -7.90 5.16 -0.72
N MET A 100 -8.03 3.96 -0.19
CA MET A 100 -9.04 3.64 0.81
C MET A 100 -8.81 4.42 2.11
N LEU A 101 -7.57 4.46 2.61
CA LEU A 101 -7.20 5.21 3.81
C LEU A 101 -7.32 6.73 3.59
N ALA A 102 -6.90 7.24 2.43
CA ALA A 102 -7.03 8.66 2.10
C ALA A 102 -8.50 9.13 2.13
N ARG A 103 -9.43 8.30 1.63
CA ARG A 103 -10.89 8.57 1.70
C ARG A 103 -11.42 8.58 3.14
N ARG A 104 -10.71 7.96 4.07
CA ARG A 104 -11.03 7.93 5.51
C ARG A 104 -10.36 9.05 6.31
N GLY A 105 -9.66 9.97 5.62
CA GLY A 105 -9.07 11.15 6.22
C GLY A 105 -7.58 11.02 6.57
N PHE A 106 -6.93 9.92 6.24
CA PHE A 106 -5.48 9.78 6.42
C PHE A 106 -4.73 10.70 5.46
N LYS A 107 -3.90 11.57 6.00
CA LYS A 107 -3.14 12.58 5.23
C LYS A 107 -1.68 12.21 5.02
N ARG A 108 -1.13 11.35 5.86
CA ARG A 108 0.29 10.99 5.90
C ARG A 108 0.43 9.48 5.71
N LEU A 109 0.50 9.09 4.44
CA LEU A 109 0.64 7.71 4.03
C LEU A 109 1.99 7.52 3.35
N TYR A 110 2.70 6.47 3.72
CA TYR A 110 4.01 6.13 3.18
C TYR A 110 3.98 4.73 2.59
N ALA A 111 4.84 4.49 1.62
CA ALA A 111 5.07 3.15 1.08
C ALA A 111 6.52 2.99 0.66
N VAL A 112 7.10 1.82 0.91
CA VAL A 112 8.46 1.51 0.48
C VAL A 112 8.47 1.13 -1.00
N LYS A 113 9.38 1.74 -1.77
CA LYS A 113 9.48 1.54 -3.24
C LYS A 113 9.92 0.14 -3.66
N SER A 114 10.66 -0.56 -2.84
CA SER A 114 11.23 -1.85 -3.21
C SER A 114 10.69 -3.01 -2.39
N CYS A 115 10.97 -4.22 -2.88
CA CYS A 115 10.55 -5.46 -2.26
C CYS A 115 11.31 -5.74 -0.95
N TYR A 116 10.90 -5.10 0.13
CA TYR A 116 11.49 -5.35 1.44
C TYR A 116 11.51 -6.83 1.82
N PHE A 117 10.51 -7.57 1.38
CA PHE A 117 10.34 -9.00 1.71
C PHE A 117 11.23 -9.95 0.90
N ALA A 118 11.84 -9.51 -0.18
CA ALA A 118 12.74 -10.35 -0.98
C ALA A 118 14.14 -10.49 -0.37
N ARG A 119 14.49 -9.66 0.62
CA ARG A 119 15.84 -9.60 1.19
C ARG A 119 16.22 -10.79 2.08
N ASN A 120 15.25 -11.59 2.50
CA ASN A 120 15.48 -12.70 3.44
C ASN A 120 15.60 -14.07 2.76
N GLY A 121 16.20 -14.19 1.58
CA GLY A 121 16.62 -15.49 1.15
C GLY A 121 16.76 -15.84 -0.33
N LYS A 122 16.42 -14.99 -1.29
CA LYS A 122 16.76 -15.21 -2.71
C LYS A 122 16.87 -13.89 -3.47
N GLU A 123 18.08 -13.51 -3.69
CA GLU A 123 18.49 -12.22 -4.28
C GLU A 123 18.16 -12.06 -5.78
N ASP A 124 17.73 -13.12 -6.48
CA ASP A 124 17.79 -13.16 -7.94
C ASP A 124 16.47 -12.82 -8.66
N SER A 125 15.36 -12.60 -7.98
CA SER A 125 14.08 -12.38 -8.67
C SER A 125 13.39 -11.05 -8.42
N CYS A 126 13.92 -10.21 -7.55
CA CYS A 126 13.29 -8.96 -7.17
C CYS A 126 13.56 -7.78 -8.10
N GLU A 127 14.66 -7.82 -8.84
CA GLU A 127 15.13 -6.68 -9.63
C GLU A 127 14.23 -6.31 -10.83
N ARG A 128 13.40 -7.22 -11.31
CA ARG A 128 12.60 -7.00 -12.52
C ARG A 128 11.08 -6.88 -12.34
N LYS A 129 10.53 -7.21 -11.19
CA LYS A 129 9.05 -7.25 -11.01
C LYS A 129 8.47 -6.24 -10.03
N CYS A 130 9.29 -5.55 -9.26
CA CYS A 130 8.83 -4.65 -8.20
C CYS A 130 9.11 -3.17 -8.45
N CYS A 131 9.66 -2.81 -9.59
CA CYS A 131 10.00 -1.42 -9.94
C CYS A 131 8.89 -0.64 -10.63
N TYR A 132 7.65 -1.15 -10.60
CA TYR A 132 6.49 -0.41 -11.11
C TYR A 132 5.43 -0.23 -10.07
#